data_e6793684c15b7ae4d9fe7d1fd555758f
#
_entry.id   e6793684c15b7ae4d9fe7d1fd555758f
#
_cell.length_a   1.000
_cell.length_b   1.000
_cell.length_c   1.000
_cell.angle_alpha   90.00
_cell.angle_beta   90.00
_cell.angle_gamma   90.00
#
_symmetry.space_group_name_H-M   'P 1'
#
loop_
_entity.id
_entity.type
_entity.pdbx_description
1 polymer ?
#
loop_
_entity_poly.entity_id
_entity_poly.type
_entity_poly.pdbx_seq_one_letter_code
_entity_poly.pdbx_strand_id
1 'polypeptide(L)'
;KNKDYWCAASTHNNEEIISGNVHLRLKKKIKNLITFIIPRHIQRTENIVNSLQDLNLKVHCHSSKGNIRKSTDIYIVDTYGETNSFFKINGTVFLGGSLIKHGGQNPIEPARNGCKIIYGPHVENFKEVYELLDKNKVSYKVNDMEQLTSKVGILIKKNKGSKNLEDKINKLGKRILKKTLFEFK
;
A
#
# COMPACT_ATOMS: atom_id res chain seq x y z
N LYS A 1 13.98 -18.08 3.94
CA LYS A 1 14.73 -16.98 3.31
C LYS A 1 13.84 -15.76 3.30
N ASN A 2 14.30 -14.66 3.89
CA ASN A 2 13.54 -13.41 3.97
C ASN A 2 13.19 -12.93 2.56
N LYS A 3 11.91 -12.70 2.32
CA LYS A 3 11.43 -12.00 1.12
C LYS A 3 11.26 -10.53 1.45
N ASP A 4 11.59 -9.67 0.49
CA ASP A 4 11.25 -8.26 0.53
C ASP A 4 9.85 -8.09 -0.06
N TYR A 5 9.02 -7.24 0.54
CA TYR A 5 7.66 -7.04 0.09
C TYR A 5 7.15 -5.61 0.34
N TRP A 6 6.19 -5.22 -0.45
CA TRP A 6 5.40 -4.02 -0.29
C TRP A 6 3.96 -4.30 -0.71
N CYS A 7 3.05 -3.41 -0.39
CA CYS A 7 1.64 -3.57 -0.64
C CYS A 7 1.09 -2.39 -1.46
N ALA A 8 0.30 -2.68 -2.49
CA ALA A 8 -0.60 -1.76 -3.15
C ALA A 8 -2.02 -2.08 -2.69
N ALA A 9 -2.60 -1.23 -1.85
CA ALA A 9 -3.87 -1.48 -1.20
C ALA A 9 -4.98 -0.56 -1.72
N SER A 10 -6.20 -1.09 -1.76
CA SER A 10 -7.39 -0.41 -2.27
C SER A 10 -7.21 0.12 -3.69
N THR A 11 -6.58 -0.69 -4.55
CA THR A 11 -6.26 -0.30 -5.91
C THR A 11 -7.50 -0.26 -6.79
N HIS A 12 -7.49 0.66 -7.74
CA HIS A 12 -8.50 0.85 -8.76
C HIS A 12 -7.94 0.53 -10.15
N ASN A 13 -8.81 0.60 -11.18
CA ASN A 13 -8.43 0.29 -12.55
C ASN A 13 -7.16 1.05 -12.97
N ASN A 14 -6.24 0.37 -13.64
CA ASN A 14 -4.89 0.77 -14.04
C ASN A 14 -3.87 0.80 -12.91
N GLU A 15 -4.21 0.98 -11.64
CA GLU A 15 -3.23 1.01 -10.56
C GLU A 15 -2.61 -0.35 -10.28
N GLU A 16 -3.32 -1.45 -10.59
CA GLU A 16 -2.79 -2.80 -10.50
C GLU A 16 -1.70 -3.03 -11.57
N ILE A 17 -1.92 -2.55 -12.79
CA ILE A 17 -0.94 -2.62 -13.89
C ILE A 17 0.29 -1.76 -13.55
N ILE A 18 0.07 -0.55 -13.03
CA ILE A 18 1.14 0.31 -12.52
C ILE A 18 1.95 -0.44 -11.46
N SER A 19 1.29 -1.09 -10.49
CA SER A 19 1.95 -1.85 -9.43
C SER A 19 2.74 -3.04 -9.96
N GLY A 20 2.23 -3.73 -10.99
CA GLY A 20 2.94 -4.79 -11.71
C GLY A 20 4.22 -4.28 -12.39
N ASN A 21 4.14 -3.14 -13.06
CA ASN A 21 5.31 -2.51 -13.69
C ASN A 21 6.34 -2.02 -12.66
N VAL A 22 5.89 -1.47 -11.52
CA VAL A 22 6.77 -1.14 -10.38
C VAL A 22 7.49 -2.39 -9.89
N HIS A 23 6.78 -3.51 -9.74
CA HIS A 23 7.37 -4.79 -9.37
C HIS A 23 8.47 -5.20 -10.34
N LEU A 24 8.21 -5.20 -11.66
CA LEU A 24 9.18 -5.58 -12.68
C LEU A 24 10.46 -4.73 -12.61
N ARG A 25 10.33 -3.42 -12.43
CA ARG A 25 11.47 -2.51 -12.29
C ARG A 25 12.28 -2.79 -11.03
N LEU A 26 11.61 -3.00 -9.90
CA LEU A 26 12.26 -3.26 -8.61
C LEU A 26 12.91 -4.63 -8.56
N LYS A 27 12.31 -5.66 -9.18
CA LYS A 27 12.82 -7.03 -9.20
C LYS A 27 14.18 -7.15 -9.89
N LYS A 28 14.53 -6.22 -10.79
CA LYS A 28 15.88 -6.15 -11.38
C LYS A 28 16.97 -6.00 -10.31
N LYS A 29 16.66 -5.33 -9.19
CA LYS A 29 17.59 -5.06 -8.07
C LYS A 29 17.28 -5.88 -6.82
N ILE A 30 16.02 -6.30 -6.63
CA ILE A 30 15.53 -7.01 -5.44
C ILE A 30 14.99 -8.38 -5.89
N LYS A 31 15.87 -9.39 -5.93
CA LYS A 31 15.57 -10.73 -6.51
C LYS A 31 14.40 -11.46 -5.84
N ASN A 32 14.21 -11.27 -4.52
CA ASN A 32 13.20 -11.98 -3.73
C ASN A 32 11.97 -11.11 -3.43
N LEU A 33 11.65 -10.16 -4.32
CA LEU A 33 10.53 -9.25 -4.15
C LEU A 33 9.19 -9.99 -4.33
N ILE A 34 8.22 -9.68 -3.46
CA ILE A 34 6.78 -9.95 -3.65
C ILE A 34 6.04 -8.62 -3.55
N THR A 35 5.07 -8.43 -4.41
CA THR A 35 4.11 -7.32 -4.32
C THR A 35 2.75 -7.87 -3.93
N PHE A 36 2.22 -7.40 -2.79
CA PHE A 36 0.83 -7.64 -2.42
C PHE A 36 -0.06 -6.61 -3.13
N ILE A 37 -1.14 -7.08 -3.75
CA ILE A 37 -2.17 -6.22 -4.33
C ILE A 37 -3.49 -6.53 -3.63
N ILE A 38 -4.12 -5.53 -3.04
CA ILE A 38 -5.43 -5.61 -2.40
C ILE A 38 -6.38 -4.74 -3.22
N PRO A 39 -7.13 -5.31 -4.16
CA PRO A 39 -8.06 -4.53 -4.98
C PRO A 39 -9.18 -3.92 -4.13
N ARG A 40 -9.63 -2.72 -4.48
CA ARG A 40 -10.82 -2.12 -3.85
C ARG A 40 -12.09 -2.93 -4.12
N HIS A 41 -12.15 -3.55 -5.31
CA HIS A 41 -13.26 -4.35 -5.78
C HIS A 41 -12.77 -5.72 -6.21
N ILE A 42 -13.00 -6.74 -5.38
CA ILE A 42 -12.53 -8.13 -5.60
C ILE A 42 -13.18 -8.78 -6.81
N GLN A 43 -14.35 -8.31 -7.25
CA GLN A 43 -15.05 -8.81 -8.46
C GLN A 43 -14.21 -8.63 -9.73
N ARG A 44 -13.18 -7.76 -9.68
CA ARG A 44 -12.25 -7.52 -10.78
C ARG A 44 -11.05 -8.47 -10.78
N THR A 45 -10.96 -9.39 -9.82
CA THR A 45 -9.77 -10.23 -9.62
C THR A 45 -9.34 -10.96 -10.88
N GLU A 46 -10.26 -11.57 -11.61
CA GLU A 46 -9.94 -12.29 -12.85
C GLU A 46 -9.28 -11.36 -13.89
N ASN A 47 -9.87 -10.20 -14.14
CA ASN A 47 -9.31 -9.21 -15.08
C ASN A 47 -7.93 -8.71 -14.62
N ILE A 48 -7.74 -8.53 -13.31
CA ILE A 48 -6.46 -8.11 -12.73
C ILE A 48 -5.40 -9.20 -12.95
N VAL A 49 -5.75 -10.47 -12.67
CA VAL A 49 -4.86 -11.61 -12.90
C VAL A 49 -4.41 -11.66 -14.35
N ASN A 50 -5.36 -11.60 -15.31
CA ASN A 50 -5.05 -11.65 -16.73
C ASN A 50 -4.10 -10.51 -17.13
N SER A 51 -4.42 -9.27 -16.75
CA SER A 51 -3.57 -8.10 -17.07
C SER A 51 -2.15 -8.20 -16.49
N LEU A 52 -2.00 -8.81 -15.32
CA LEU A 52 -0.69 -9.01 -14.70
C LEU A 52 0.07 -10.19 -15.34
N GLN A 53 -0.63 -11.22 -15.78
CA GLN A 53 -0.04 -12.34 -16.54
C GLN A 53 0.43 -11.90 -17.93
N ASP A 54 -0.26 -10.97 -18.58
CA ASP A 54 0.17 -10.34 -19.84
C ASP A 54 1.53 -9.60 -19.68
N LEU A 55 1.83 -9.15 -18.47
CA LEU A 55 3.16 -8.63 -18.11
C LEU A 55 4.19 -9.72 -17.76
N ASN A 56 3.88 -11.00 -18.01
CA ASN A 56 4.69 -12.16 -17.63
C ASN A 56 4.96 -12.28 -16.11
N LEU A 57 4.06 -11.77 -15.27
CA LEU A 57 4.15 -11.88 -13.83
C LEU A 57 3.48 -13.16 -13.33
N LYS A 58 4.11 -13.83 -12.36
CA LYS A 58 3.55 -15.03 -11.71
C LYS A 58 2.65 -14.59 -10.57
N VAL A 59 1.35 -14.72 -10.80
CA VAL A 59 0.30 -14.28 -9.89
C VAL A 59 -0.17 -15.45 -9.02
N HIS A 60 -0.47 -15.18 -7.75
CA HIS A 60 -1.11 -16.09 -6.80
C HIS A 60 -2.26 -15.35 -6.11
N CYS A 61 -3.46 -15.94 -6.12
CA CYS A 61 -4.63 -15.41 -5.43
C CYS A 61 -4.76 -15.99 -4.02
N HIS A 62 -5.10 -15.16 -3.05
CA HIS A 62 -5.27 -15.58 -1.65
C HIS A 62 -6.37 -16.64 -1.50
N SER A 63 -7.48 -16.48 -2.21
CA SER A 63 -8.61 -17.43 -2.22
C SER A 63 -8.23 -18.84 -2.69
N SER A 64 -7.14 -19.00 -3.46
CA SER A 64 -6.71 -20.29 -3.99
C SER A 64 -6.18 -21.26 -2.93
N LYS A 65 -6.02 -20.83 -1.67
CA LYS A 65 -5.58 -21.63 -0.50
C LYS A 65 -4.31 -22.46 -0.70
N GLY A 66 -3.60 -22.26 -1.81
CA GLY A 66 -2.34 -22.96 -2.09
C GLY A 66 -1.14 -22.31 -1.41
N ASN A 67 -0.04 -23.06 -1.31
CA ASN A 67 1.22 -22.49 -0.81
C ASN A 67 1.80 -21.48 -1.79
N ILE A 68 2.23 -20.33 -1.28
CA ILE A 68 2.93 -19.31 -2.07
C ILE A 68 4.22 -19.93 -2.62
N ARG A 69 4.32 -20.03 -3.95
CA ARG A 69 5.51 -20.56 -4.61
C ARG A 69 6.69 -19.57 -4.47
N LYS A 70 7.90 -20.09 -4.43
CA LYS A 70 9.12 -19.24 -4.42
C LYS A 70 9.18 -18.30 -5.61
N SER A 71 8.59 -18.70 -6.73
CA SER A 71 8.56 -17.94 -7.98
C SER A 71 7.42 -16.92 -8.06
N THR A 72 6.54 -16.81 -7.07
CA THR A 72 5.44 -15.84 -7.06
C THR A 72 5.97 -14.42 -7.05
N ASP A 73 5.48 -13.60 -7.97
CA ASP A 73 5.79 -12.18 -8.12
C ASP A 73 4.74 -11.33 -7.43
N ILE A 74 3.48 -11.59 -7.75
CA ILE A 74 2.33 -10.84 -7.24
C ILE A 74 1.44 -11.77 -6.42
N TYR A 75 1.03 -11.28 -5.27
CA TYR A 75 0.04 -11.93 -4.42
C TYR A 75 -1.19 -11.04 -4.32
N ILE A 76 -2.31 -11.51 -4.90
CA ILE A 76 -3.57 -10.76 -4.86
C ILE A 76 -4.37 -11.21 -3.65
N VAL A 77 -4.79 -10.25 -2.84
CA VAL A 77 -5.70 -10.46 -1.70
C VAL A 77 -7.12 -10.22 -2.19
N ASP A 78 -7.74 -11.27 -2.66
CA ASP A 78 -9.08 -11.29 -3.28
C ASP A 78 -10.18 -11.73 -2.32
N THR A 79 -9.98 -11.49 -1.02
CA THR A 79 -10.93 -11.79 0.05
C THR A 79 -11.22 -10.54 0.88
N TYR A 80 -12.44 -10.48 1.47
CA TYR A 80 -12.81 -9.38 2.34
C TYR A 80 -12.29 -9.55 3.78
N GLY A 81 -12.11 -8.42 4.47
CA GLY A 81 -11.82 -8.41 5.92
C GLY A 81 -10.35 -8.58 6.31
N GLU A 82 -9.45 -8.90 5.36
CA GLU A 82 -8.07 -9.25 5.68
C GLU A 82 -7.05 -8.10 5.53
N THR A 83 -7.47 -6.98 4.96
CA THR A 83 -6.60 -5.83 4.66
C THR A 83 -5.74 -5.42 5.86
N ASN A 84 -6.33 -5.39 7.06
CA ASN A 84 -5.62 -5.02 8.28
C ASN A 84 -4.49 -6.00 8.64
N SER A 85 -4.69 -7.28 8.41
CA SER A 85 -3.67 -8.30 8.62
C SER A 85 -2.47 -8.09 7.68
N PHE A 86 -2.74 -7.69 6.44
CA PHE A 86 -1.69 -7.35 5.48
C PHE A 86 -0.97 -6.06 5.83
N PHE A 87 -1.63 -5.06 6.41
CA PHE A 87 -0.95 -3.86 6.90
C PHE A 87 0.01 -4.16 8.05
N LYS A 88 -0.34 -5.07 8.95
CA LYS A 88 0.54 -5.47 10.08
C LYS A 88 1.87 -6.08 9.63
N ILE A 89 1.89 -6.76 8.50
CA ILE A 89 3.10 -7.38 7.96
C ILE A 89 3.84 -6.49 6.96
N ASN A 90 3.16 -5.49 6.36
CA ASN A 90 3.74 -4.62 5.34
C ASN A 90 4.16 -3.27 5.95
N GLY A 91 5.45 -2.97 5.90
CA GLY A 91 5.94 -1.66 6.35
C GLY A 91 5.82 -0.55 5.30
N THR A 92 5.56 -0.88 4.02
CA THR A 92 5.43 0.07 2.91
C THR A 92 4.15 -0.21 2.13
N VAL A 93 3.27 0.78 2.07
CA VAL A 93 1.95 0.66 1.43
C VAL A 93 1.75 1.82 0.46
N PHE A 94 1.42 1.51 -0.79
CA PHE A 94 0.81 2.45 -1.71
C PHE A 94 -0.71 2.37 -1.56
N LEU A 95 -1.37 3.51 -1.32
CA LEU A 95 -2.83 3.59 -1.28
C LEU A 95 -3.39 4.04 -2.63
N GLY A 96 -4.20 3.16 -3.21
CA GLY A 96 -4.84 3.36 -4.50
C GLY A 96 -5.95 4.41 -4.49
N GLY A 97 -6.59 4.60 -5.66
CA GLY A 97 -7.53 5.69 -5.90
C GLY A 97 -6.85 7.06 -5.86
N SER A 98 -5.52 7.09 -5.90
CA SER A 98 -4.73 8.31 -5.69
C SER A 98 -3.85 8.69 -6.87
N LEU A 99 -3.41 7.76 -7.72
CA LEU A 99 -2.76 8.05 -9.01
C LEU A 99 -3.77 8.30 -10.13
N ILE A 100 -5.01 7.93 -9.92
CA ILE A 100 -6.16 8.20 -10.79
C ILE A 100 -7.08 9.23 -10.12
N LYS A 101 -7.94 9.88 -10.89
CA LYS A 101 -8.92 10.87 -10.38
C LYS A 101 -10.07 10.16 -9.67
N HIS A 102 -9.84 9.71 -8.42
CA HIS A 102 -10.84 9.04 -7.59
C HIS A 102 -11.02 9.68 -6.19
N GLY A 103 -10.10 10.57 -5.78
CA GLY A 103 -10.18 11.27 -4.49
C GLY A 103 -9.45 10.59 -3.34
N GLY A 104 -8.72 9.49 -3.61
CA GLY A 104 -7.92 8.77 -2.64
C GLY A 104 -8.69 7.84 -1.71
N GLN A 105 -7.95 7.11 -0.88
CA GLN A 105 -8.46 6.19 0.15
C GLN A 105 -7.98 6.63 1.54
N ASN A 106 -8.70 6.18 2.58
CA ASN A 106 -8.41 6.58 3.96
C ASN A 106 -7.05 6.05 4.43
N PRO A 107 -6.07 6.92 4.78
CA PRO A 107 -4.74 6.51 5.19
C PRO A 107 -4.62 6.18 6.68
N ILE A 108 -5.68 6.33 7.47
CA ILE A 108 -5.61 6.17 8.94
C ILE A 108 -5.30 4.73 9.32
N GLU A 109 -5.92 3.76 8.67
CA GLU A 109 -5.76 2.34 9.02
C GLU A 109 -4.31 1.85 8.78
N PRO A 110 -3.70 2.01 7.60
CA PRO A 110 -2.29 1.65 7.43
C PRO A 110 -1.35 2.48 8.29
N ALA A 111 -1.65 3.77 8.55
CA ALA A 111 -0.85 4.58 9.47
C ALA A 111 -0.84 4.01 10.89
N ARG A 112 -2.01 3.58 11.41
CA ARG A 112 -2.14 2.94 12.73
C ARG A 112 -1.36 1.63 12.84
N ASN A 113 -1.19 0.92 11.74
CA ASN A 113 -0.36 -0.29 11.66
C ASN A 113 1.13 0.02 11.44
N GLY A 114 1.56 1.27 11.56
CA GLY A 114 2.97 1.67 11.43
C GLY A 114 3.51 1.65 10.00
N CYS A 115 2.64 1.60 8.98
CA CYS A 115 3.05 1.61 7.59
C CYS A 115 3.58 2.99 7.17
N LYS A 116 4.58 2.99 6.30
CA LYS A 116 4.92 4.13 5.45
C LYS A 116 3.99 4.15 4.26
N ILE A 117 3.25 5.24 4.09
CA ILE A 117 2.21 5.36 3.10
C ILE A 117 2.74 6.14 1.90
N ILE A 118 2.52 5.61 0.70
CA ILE A 118 2.77 6.31 -0.56
C ILE A 118 1.42 6.56 -1.21
N TYR A 119 1.24 7.74 -1.78
CA TYR A 119 -0.03 8.12 -2.40
C TYR A 119 0.18 9.04 -3.60
N GLY A 120 -0.77 9.04 -4.53
CA GLY A 120 -0.77 9.89 -5.72
C GLY A 120 -1.34 11.29 -5.48
N PRO A 121 -1.46 12.12 -6.54
CA PRO A 121 -1.89 13.52 -6.40
C PRO A 121 -3.37 13.69 -6.03
N HIS A 122 -4.22 12.69 -6.30
CA HIS A 122 -5.67 12.77 -6.14
C HIS A 122 -6.12 12.18 -4.80
N VAL A 123 -6.18 13.02 -3.76
CA VAL A 123 -6.57 12.63 -2.39
C VAL A 123 -7.52 13.64 -1.76
N GLU A 124 -8.35 14.26 -2.57
CA GLU A 124 -9.23 15.37 -2.19
C GLU A 124 -10.14 15.01 -1.01
N ASN A 125 -10.61 13.74 -0.95
CA ASN A 125 -11.48 13.26 0.13
C ASN A 125 -10.79 13.16 1.50
N PHE A 126 -9.45 13.15 1.53
CA PHE A 126 -8.65 12.95 2.73
C PHE A 126 -7.48 13.92 2.84
N LYS A 127 -7.55 15.05 2.15
CA LYS A 127 -6.46 16.04 2.01
C LYS A 127 -5.83 16.40 3.35
N GLU A 128 -6.63 16.81 4.32
CA GLU A 128 -6.14 17.25 5.64
C GLU A 128 -5.40 16.13 6.39
N VAL A 129 -5.89 14.88 6.24
CA VAL A 129 -5.27 13.72 6.88
C VAL A 129 -3.90 13.44 6.27
N TYR A 130 -3.79 13.49 4.93
CA TYR A 130 -2.51 13.33 4.25
C TYR A 130 -1.52 14.43 4.60
N GLU A 131 -1.95 15.70 4.64
CA GLU A 131 -1.10 16.82 5.06
C GLU A 131 -0.53 16.63 6.48
N LEU A 132 -1.36 16.11 7.39
CA LEU A 132 -0.93 15.81 8.75
C LEU A 132 0.09 14.65 8.78
N LEU A 133 -0.13 13.60 8.00
CA LEU A 133 0.78 12.45 7.91
C LEU A 133 2.10 12.82 7.24
N ASP A 134 2.08 13.69 6.23
CA ASP A 134 3.28 14.22 5.55
C ASP A 134 4.17 15.03 6.50
N LYS A 135 3.58 15.95 7.27
CA LYS A 135 4.27 16.73 8.31
C LYS A 135 4.97 15.82 9.33
N ASN A 136 4.41 14.63 9.56
CA ASN A 136 4.98 13.63 10.47
C ASN A 136 5.90 12.61 9.79
N LYS A 137 6.17 12.73 8.48
CA LYS A 137 7.00 11.82 7.68
C LYS A 137 6.48 10.37 7.69
N VAL A 138 5.16 10.21 7.73
CA VAL A 138 4.44 8.94 7.66
C VAL A 138 4.00 8.65 6.23
N SER A 139 3.56 9.68 5.50
CA SER A 139 3.14 9.57 4.12
C SER A 139 4.06 10.33 3.16
N TYR A 140 4.00 9.96 1.89
CA TYR A 140 4.86 10.46 0.83
C TYR A 140 4.07 10.56 -0.47
N LYS A 141 3.92 11.78 -0.99
CA LYS A 141 3.28 12.03 -2.28
C LYS A 141 4.19 11.61 -3.43
N VAL A 142 3.60 11.01 -4.46
CA VAL A 142 4.23 10.71 -5.75
C VAL A 142 3.28 11.13 -6.87
N ASN A 143 3.81 11.48 -8.04
CA ASN A 143 2.97 11.97 -9.14
C ASN A 143 2.80 10.93 -10.26
N ASP A 144 3.68 9.93 -10.31
CA ASP A 144 3.73 8.96 -11.40
C ASP A 144 4.35 7.62 -10.94
N MET A 145 4.37 6.66 -11.85
CA MET A 145 4.93 5.33 -11.64
C MET A 145 6.44 5.36 -11.35
N GLU A 146 7.17 6.32 -11.89
CA GLU A 146 8.64 6.40 -11.72
C GLU A 146 8.98 6.84 -10.31
N GLN A 147 8.28 7.86 -9.83
CA GLN A 147 8.39 8.32 -8.44
C GLN A 147 7.91 7.24 -7.46
N LEU A 148 6.82 6.53 -7.78
CA LEU A 148 6.34 5.39 -7.01
C LEU A 148 7.42 4.30 -6.91
N THR A 149 8.02 3.91 -8.04
CA THR A 149 9.10 2.91 -8.09
C THR A 149 10.28 3.32 -7.20
N SER A 150 10.73 4.56 -7.34
CA SER A 150 11.84 5.10 -6.56
C SER A 150 11.52 5.09 -5.06
N LYS A 151 10.33 5.58 -4.68
CA LYS A 151 9.91 5.67 -3.29
C LYS A 151 9.76 4.30 -2.63
N VAL A 152 9.10 3.34 -3.31
CA VAL A 152 8.99 1.95 -2.83
C VAL A 152 10.37 1.35 -2.63
N GLY A 153 11.28 1.49 -3.62
CA GLY A 153 12.64 0.94 -3.54
C GLY A 153 13.47 1.49 -2.37
N ILE A 154 13.25 2.75 -1.98
CA ILE A 154 13.90 3.36 -0.81
C ILE A 154 13.29 2.83 0.50
N LEU A 155 11.96 2.72 0.56
CA LEU A 155 11.24 2.39 1.79
C LEU A 155 11.34 0.90 2.14
N ILE A 156 11.29 0.00 1.16
CA ILE A 156 11.46 -1.46 1.40
C ILE A 156 12.73 -1.76 2.16
N LYS A 157 13.86 -1.11 1.81
CA LYS A 157 15.15 -1.32 2.48
C LYS A 157 15.16 -0.90 3.95
N LYS A 158 14.21 -0.05 4.35
CA LYS A 158 14.05 0.46 5.72
C LYS A 158 12.99 -0.29 6.52
N ASN A 159 12.35 -1.29 5.89
CA ASN A 159 11.25 -2.06 6.47
C ASN A 159 11.73 -3.10 7.48
N LYS A 160 12.17 -2.65 8.64
CA LYS A 160 12.03 -3.43 9.86
C LYS A 160 11.09 -2.63 10.74
N GLY A 161 9.88 -3.15 10.94
CA GLY A 161 8.75 -2.47 11.55
C GLY A 161 9.13 -1.54 12.68
N SER A 162 8.78 -0.29 12.55
CA SER A 162 9.07 0.69 13.57
C SER A 162 7.89 0.76 14.53
N LYS A 163 7.94 -0.02 15.61
CA LYS A 163 7.06 0.13 16.78
C LYS A 163 6.94 1.60 17.20
N ASN A 164 8.00 2.37 16.96
CA ASN A 164 8.08 3.81 17.19
C ASN A 164 7.12 4.63 16.28
N LEU A 165 6.76 4.15 15.09
CA LEU A 165 5.83 4.84 14.20
C LEU A 165 4.37 4.63 14.64
N GLU A 166 4.01 3.42 15.02
CA GLU A 166 2.69 3.09 15.59
C GLU A 166 2.42 3.92 16.84
N ASP A 167 3.37 3.98 17.78
CA ASP A 167 3.26 4.81 18.99
C ASP A 167 3.11 6.30 18.65
N LYS A 168 3.84 6.78 17.66
CA LYS A 168 3.75 8.17 17.19
C LYS A 168 2.35 8.50 16.62
N ILE A 169 1.78 7.60 15.83
CA ILE A 169 0.45 7.78 15.24
C ILE A 169 -0.64 7.70 16.32
N ASN A 170 -0.52 6.78 17.26
CA ASN A 170 -1.47 6.66 18.37
C ASN A 170 -1.45 7.91 19.26
N LYS A 171 -0.27 8.48 19.54
CA LYS A 171 -0.14 9.77 20.26
C LYS A 171 -0.76 10.93 19.48
N LEU A 172 -0.57 10.95 18.15
CA LEU A 172 -1.16 11.96 17.27
C LEU A 172 -2.68 11.88 17.28
N GLY A 173 -3.26 10.67 17.14
CA GLY A 173 -4.72 10.45 17.20
C GLY A 173 -5.32 10.90 18.52
N LYS A 174 -4.69 10.59 19.67
CA LYS A 174 -5.12 11.07 20.99
C LYS A 174 -5.09 12.59 21.11
N ARG A 175 -4.08 13.25 20.50
CA ARG A 175 -3.96 14.71 20.52
C ARG A 175 -5.03 15.38 19.70
N ILE A 176 -5.35 14.85 18.51
CA ILE A 176 -6.43 15.34 17.65
C ILE A 176 -7.76 15.21 18.37
N LEU A 177 -8.08 14.02 18.90
CA LEU A 177 -9.32 13.78 19.64
C LEU A 177 -9.48 14.75 20.81
N LYS A 178 -8.41 14.98 21.57
CA LYS A 178 -8.41 15.92 22.70
C LYS A 178 -8.69 17.35 22.24
N LYS A 179 -8.09 17.78 21.13
CA LYS A 179 -8.33 19.13 20.56
C LYS A 179 -9.77 19.28 20.10
N THR A 180 -10.30 18.31 19.36
CA THR A 180 -11.70 18.33 18.90
C THR A 180 -12.70 18.38 20.08
N LEU A 181 -12.47 17.59 21.14
CA LEU A 181 -13.34 17.62 22.33
C LEU A 181 -13.28 18.95 23.11
N PHE A 182 -12.18 19.71 22.97
CA PHE A 182 -12.07 21.05 23.59
C PHE A 182 -12.80 22.12 22.78
N GLU A 183 -12.96 21.95 21.48
CA GLU A 183 -13.67 22.88 20.58
C GLU A 183 -15.20 22.73 20.66
N PHE A 184 -15.69 21.63 21.26
CA PHE A 184 -17.12 21.38 21.50
C PHE A 184 -17.59 21.67 22.95
N LYS A 185 -16.74 22.30 23.75
CA LYS A 185 -17.09 22.85 25.08
C LYS A 185 -17.17 24.36 25.02
#